data_3da7aa45b7ace8cfefdb5ada7193a7d5
#
_entry.id   3da7aa45b7ace8cfefdb5ada7193a7d5
#
_cell.length_a   1.000
_cell.length_b   1.000
_cell.length_c   1.000
_cell.angle_alpha   90.00
_cell.angle_beta   90.00
_cell.angle_gamma   90.00
#
_symmetry.space_group_name_H-M   'P 1'
#
loop_
_entity.id
_entity.type
_entity.pdbx_description
1 polymer ?
#
loop_
_entity_poly.entity_id
_entity_poly.type
_entity_poly.pdbx_seq_one_letter_code
_entity_poly.pdbx_strand_id
1 'polypeptide(L)' 'MSRRAVFRFVRHTMRRVEGVAPVCEVFCAEPGCGERSGAGAEAGVVEEWALRHAGRTGHGEYRRVFTDRARVTREG' A
#
# COMPACT_ATOMS: atom_id res chain seq x y z
N MET A 1 2.07 -4.42 -11.84
CA MET A 1 2.87 -5.28 -12.71
C MET A 1 2.16 -6.60 -12.89
N SER A 2 2.01 -7.01 -14.13
CA SER A 2 1.39 -8.27 -14.45
C SER A 2 2.43 -9.38 -14.41
N ARG A 3 2.12 -10.45 -13.74
CA ARG A 3 3.04 -11.55 -13.62
C ARG A 3 2.39 -12.83 -14.14
N ARG A 4 3.10 -13.51 -15.03
CA ARG A 4 2.65 -14.77 -15.59
C ARG A 4 3.49 -15.89 -15.01
N ALA A 5 2.83 -16.93 -14.53
CA ALA A 5 3.48 -18.14 -14.07
C ALA A 5 2.87 -19.33 -14.80
N VAL A 6 3.73 -20.30 -15.14
CA VAL A 6 3.28 -21.57 -15.73
C VAL A 6 3.49 -22.64 -14.68
N PHE A 7 2.43 -23.37 -14.38
CA PHE A 7 2.47 -24.41 -13.38
C PHE A 7 1.66 -25.60 -13.89
N ARG A 8 2.30 -26.76 -14.03
CA ARG A 8 1.69 -27.99 -14.56
C ARG A 8 0.96 -27.76 -15.88
N PHE A 9 1.59 -27.01 -16.77
CA PHE A 9 1.00 -26.69 -18.08
C PHE A 9 -0.28 -25.85 -17.98
N VAL A 10 -0.58 -25.32 -16.82
CA VAL A 10 -1.72 -24.44 -16.63
C VAL A 10 -1.21 -23.02 -16.43
N ARG A 11 -1.68 -22.13 -17.26
CA ARG A 11 -1.31 -20.73 -17.21
C ARG A 11 -2.23 -19.98 -16.25
N HIS A 12 -1.62 -19.15 -15.41
CA HIS A 12 -2.37 -18.29 -14.52
C HIS A 12 -2.01 -16.84 -14.79
N THR A 13 -2.95 -15.96 -14.59
CA THR A 13 -2.73 -14.52 -14.71
C THR A 13 -3.18 -13.85 -13.44
N MET A 14 -2.37 -12.89 -12.96
CA MET A 14 -2.74 -12.08 -11.82
C MET A 14 -3.10 -10.69 -12.30
N ARG A 15 -4.27 -10.21 -11.89
CA ARG A 15 -4.75 -8.87 -12.23
C ARG A 15 -5.29 -8.19 -11.00
N ARG A 16 -5.18 -6.88 -10.98
CA ARG A 16 -5.77 -6.07 -9.93
C ARG A 16 -7.29 -6.22 -9.95
N VAL A 17 -7.88 -6.32 -8.77
CA VAL A 17 -9.34 -6.35 -8.66
C VAL A 17 -9.90 -4.96 -8.90
N GLU A 18 -10.78 -4.83 -9.89
CA GLU A 18 -11.42 -3.57 -10.20
C GLU A 18 -12.47 -3.23 -9.16
N GLY A 19 -12.68 -1.94 -8.96
CA GLY A 19 -13.68 -1.46 -8.00
C GLY A 19 -13.21 -1.44 -6.56
N VAL A 20 -12.00 -1.92 -6.29
CA VAL A 20 -11.40 -1.86 -4.97
C VAL A 20 -10.31 -0.81 -4.99
N ALA A 21 -10.51 0.28 -4.26
CA ALA A 21 -9.53 1.35 -4.20
C ALA A 21 -8.28 0.87 -3.44
N PRO A 22 -7.08 1.23 -3.93
CA PRO A 22 -5.86 1.00 -3.16
C PRO A 22 -5.93 1.76 -1.83
N VAL A 23 -5.27 1.21 -0.82
CA VAL A 23 -5.21 1.81 0.50
C VAL A 23 -3.75 2.15 0.80
N CYS A 24 -3.53 3.33 1.38
CA CYS A 24 -2.22 3.76 1.80
C CYS A 24 -2.20 3.98 3.30
N GLU A 25 -1.11 3.59 3.95
CA GLU A 25 -0.87 3.90 5.35
C GLU A 25 0.56 4.37 5.51
N VAL A 26 0.75 5.42 6.32
CA VAL A 26 2.06 5.98 6.58
C VAL A 26 2.43 5.75 8.04
N PHE A 27 3.63 5.26 8.25
CA PHE A 27 4.16 4.99 9.59
C PHE A 27 5.37 5.89 9.82
N CYS A 28 5.42 6.55 10.98
CA CYS A 28 6.62 7.28 11.37
C CYS A 28 7.74 6.27 11.64
N ALA A 29 8.89 6.47 10.99
CA ALA A 29 10.02 5.57 11.12
C ALA A 29 11.00 5.98 12.21
N GLU A 30 10.70 7.04 12.96
CA GLU A 30 11.54 7.46 14.07
C GLU A 30 11.52 6.40 15.17
N PRO A 31 12.68 5.93 15.62
CA PRO A 31 12.75 4.94 16.70
C PRO A 31 11.97 5.40 17.94
N GLY A 32 11.10 4.53 18.43
CA GLY A 32 10.31 4.81 19.62
C GLY A 32 9.07 5.64 19.42
N CYS A 33 8.82 6.15 18.22
CA CYS A 33 7.63 6.98 17.96
C CYS A 33 6.36 6.12 17.89
N GLY A 34 6.32 5.15 17.00
CA GLY A 34 5.19 4.23 16.87
C GLY A 34 3.91 4.84 16.32
N GLU A 35 3.89 6.10 15.94
CA GLU A 35 2.68 6.72 15.40
C GLU A 35 2.49 6.45 13.92
N ARG A 36 1.25 6.42 13.50
CA ARG A 36 0.88 6.12 12.12
C ARG A 36 -0.41 6.83 11.75
N SER A 37 -0.63 7.00 10.46
CA SER A 37 -1.79 7.71 9.94
C SER A 37 -3.09 6.92 10.04
N GLY A 38 -3.01 5.60 10.10
CA GLY A 38 -4.14 4.75 9.82
C GLY A 38 -4.31 4.58 8.31
N ALA A 39 -4.97 3.51 7.92
CA ALA A 39 -5.17 3.19 6.51
C ALA A 39 -6.24 4.09 5.90
N GLY A 40 -6.01 4.55 4.68
CA GLY A 40 -6.95 5.40 3.97
C GLY A 40 -6.85 5.24 2.47
N ALA A 41 -7.98 5.42 1.78
CA ALA A 41 -8.03 5.34 0.33
C ALA A 41 -7.56 6.62 -0.35
N GLU A 42 -7.52 7.71 0.37
CA GLU A 42 -7.10 9.01 -0.18
C GLU A 42 -5.68 9.31 0.25
N ALA A 43 -4.75 9.16 -0.67
CA ALA A 43 -3.32 9.36 -0.42
C ALA A 43 -3.02 10.77 0.11
N GLY A 44 -3.77 11.78 -0.35
CA GLY A 44 -3.56 13.16 0.11
C GLY A 44 -3.85 13.35 1.59
N VAL A 45 -4.86 12.67 2.12
CA VAL A 45 -5.20 12.73 3.55
C VAL A 45 -4.12 12.08 4.39
N VAL A 46 -3.66 10.93 3.94
CA VAL A 46 -2.60 10.17 4.64
C VAL A 46 -1.29 10.96 4.62
N GLU A 47 -0.97 11.57 3.48
CA GLU A 47 0.21 12.41 3.34
C GLU A 47 0.13 13.63 4.25
N GLU A 48 -1.03 14.26 4.35
CA GLU A 48 -1.23 15.40 5.22
C GLU A 48 -0.94 15.05 6.68
N TRP A 49 -1.35 13.88 7.11
CA TRP A 49 -1.03 13.42 8.46
C TRP A 49 0.48 13.41 8.68
N ALA A 50 1.24 12.88 7.71
CA ALA A 50 2.70 12.81 7.81
C ALA A 50 3.33 14.22 7.88
N LEU A 51 2.83 15.13 7.06
CA LEU A 51 3.31 16.50 7.05
C LEU A 51 3.06 17.20 8.39
N ARG A 52 1.89 17.00 8.96
CA ARG A 52 1.55 17.56 10.27
C ARG A 52 2.39 16.94 11.38
N HIS A 53 2.58 15.62 11.33
CA HIS A 53 3.40 14.92 12.31
C HIS A 53 4.84 15.40 12.24
N ALA A 54 5.39 15.56 11.06
CA ALA A 54 6.74 16.07 10.86
C ALA A 54 6.87 17.51 11.40
N GLY A 55 5.89 18.35 11.13
CA GLY A 55 5.90 19.72 11.60
C GLY A 55 5.85 19.84 13.12
N ARG A 56 5.12 18.93 13.77
CA ARG A 56 4.98 18.95 15.23
C ARG A 56 6.16 18.31 15.95
N THR A 57 6.73 17.26 15.38
CA THR A 57 7.74 16.45 16.07
C THR A 57 9.16 16.62 15.52
N GLY A 58 9.30 17.06 14.29
CA GLY A 58 10.58 17.08 13.60
C GLY A 58 10.98 15.72 13.01
N HIS A 59 10.13 14.70 13.13
CA HIS A 59 10.42 13.41 12.56
C HIS A 59 10.27 13.47 11.05
N GLY A 60 11.34 13.16 10.32
CA GLY A 60 11.38 13.34 8.87
C GLY A 60 11.38 12.08 8.04
N GLU A 61 11.43 10.93 8.66
CA GLU A 61 11.47 9.68 7.90
C GLU A 61 10.22 8.84 8.17
N TYR A 62 9.61 8.36 7.07
CA TYR A 62 8.35 7.65 7.13
C TYR A 62 8.38 6.44 6.20
N ARG A 63 7.66 5.41 6.57
CA ARG A 63 7.44 4.23 5.73
C ARG A 63 6.00 4.28 5.19
N ARG A 64 5.87 4.18 3.88
CA ARG A 64 4.56 4.14 3.24
C ARG A 64 4.24 2.72 2.81
N VAL A 65 3.03 2.29 3.10
CA VAL A 65 2.56 0.97 2.70
C VAL A 65 1.33 1.15 1.83
N PHE A 66 1.40 0.64 0.62
CA PHE A 66 0.29 0.65 -0.32
C PHE A 66 -0.24 -0.76 -0.43
N THR A 67 -1.55 -0.89 -0.30
CA THR A 67 -2.21 -2.19 -0.34
C THR A 67 -3.33 -2.14 -1.36
N ASP A 68 -3.38 -3.12 -2.25
CA ASP A 68 -4.51 -3.31 -3.14
C ASP A 68 -4.85 -4.80 -3.16
N ARG A 69 -5.80 -5.16 -3.99
CA ARG A 69 -6.23 -6.56 -4.10
C ARG A 69 -6.00 -7.04 -5.52
N ALA A 70 -5.54 -8.26 -5.61
CA ALA A 70 -5.32 -8.91 -6.89
C ALA A 70 -6.06 -10.24 -6.93
N ARG A 71 -6.44 -10.64 -8.12
CA ARG A 71 -7.08 -11.91 -8.36
C ARG A 71 -6.24 -12.71 -9.33
N VAL A 72 -6.02 -13.96 -9.00
CA VAL A 72 -5.36 -14.90 -9.90
C VAL A 72 -6.44 -15.71 -10.58
N THR A 73 -6.39 -15.78 -11.90
CA THR A 73 -7.32 -16.56 -12.68
C THR A 73 -6.55 -17.60 -13.49
N ARG A 74 -7.18 -18.73 -13.65
CA ARG A 74 -6.65 -19.81 -14.47
C ARG A 74 -7.07 -19.59 -15.92
N GLU A 75 -6.10 -19.64 -16.82
CA GLU A 75 -6.31 -19.52 -18.25
C GLU A 75 -6.21 -20.89 -18.90
N GLY A 76 -7.22 -21.25 -19.63
CA GLY A 76 -7.22 -22.50 -20.41
C GLY A 76 -7.93 -23.68 -19.84
#